data_f2ad6a812dbfe3fe8e884f096cf1c06e
#
_entry.id   f2ad6a812dbfe3fe8e884f096cf1c06e
#
_cell.length_a   1.000
_cell.length_b   1.000
_cell.length_c   1.000
_cell.angle_alpha   90.00
_cell.angle_beta   90.00
_cell.angle_gamma   90.00
#
_symmetry.space_group_name_H-M   'P 1'
#
loop_
_entity.id
_entity.type
_entity.pdbx_description
1 polymer ?
#
loop_
_entity_poly.entity_id
_entity_poly.type
_entity_poly.pdbx_seq_one_letter_code
_entity_poly.pdbx_strand_id
1 'polypeptide(L)'
;HNMPQQFTTFHWHSDHFFLPPDCTRLAYSEATANQAYIHPERPVAGIQFHPEYTLAMVKYFVRDWGHEWEIGPYVAGKEKVLAQSDQIPETYELMATLLDNMDRQFKMKN
;
A
#
# COMPACT_ATOMS: atom_id res chain seq x y z
N HIS A 1 -14.29 6.16 1.32
CA HIS A 1 -15.32 6.34 0.31
C HIS A 1 -14.90 5.70 -1.01
N ASN A 2 -15.69 4.76 -1.50
CA ASN A 2 -15.41 3.97 -2.70
C ASN A 2 -14.18 3.09 -2.64
N MET A 3 -13.55 2.96 -1.48
CA MET A 3 -12.45 2.00 -1.30
C MET A 3 -13.02 0.63 -0.94
N PRO A 4 -12.51 -0.45 -1.54
CA PRO A 4 -12.92 -1.80 -1.13
C PRO A 4 -12.43 -2.09 0.29
N GLN A 5 -13.16 -2.95 1.01
CA GLN A 5 -12.74 -3.37 2.34
C GLN A 5 -11.49 -4.22 2.34
N GLN A 6 -11.29 -4.99 1.28
CA GLN A 6 -10.09 -5.81 1.11
C GLN A 6 -9.54 -5.57 -0.29
N PHE A 7 -8.24 -5.48 -0.41
CA PHE A 7 -7.59 -5.30 -1.71
C PHE A 7 -6.18 -5.87 -1.67
N THR A 8 -5.67 -6.19 -2.86
CA THR A 8 -4.30 -6.63 -3.05
C THR A 8 -3.47 -5.45 -3.56
N THR A 9 -2.28 -5.27 -3.01
CA THR A 9 -1.39 -4.21 -3.45
C THR A 9 0.05 -4.69 -3.37
N PHE A 10 0.93 -4.01 -4.09
CA PHE A 10 2.36 -4.31 -4.07
C PHE A 10 2.99 -3.79 -2.77
N HIS A 11 3.83 -4.62 -2.17
CA HIS A 11 4.58 -4.28 -0.97
C HIS A 11 6.07 -4.43 -1.23
N TRP A 12 6.84 -3.47 -0.75
CA TRP A 12 8.30 -3.50 -0.81
C TRP A 12 8.84 -2.81 0.43
N HIS A 13 8.77 -3.51 1.57
CA HIS A 13 9.29 -2.99 2.82
C HIS A 13 9.67 -4.16 3.74
N SER A 14 10.67 -3.93 4.58
CA SER A 14 11.09 -4.87 5.62
C SER A 14 10.79 -4.35 7.01
N ASP A 15 10.43 -3.11 7.14
CA ASP A 15 10.12 -2.46 8.41
C ASP A 15 8.60 -2.30 8.60
N HIS A 16 8.20 -2.05 9.82
CA HIS A 16 6.82 -1.69 10.14
C HIS A 16 6.82 -0.50 11.09
N PHE A 17 5.68 0.15 11.22
CA PHE A 17 5.56 1.31 12.12
C PHE A 17 4.52 1.05 13.20
N PHE A 18 4.66 1.77 14.32
CA PHE A 18 3.63 1.82 15.33
C PHE A 18 2.66 2.95 14.98
N LEU A 19 1.38 2.76 15.31
CA LEU A 19 0.37 3.77 15.02
C LEU A 19 0.74 5.07 15.75
N PRO A 20 0.90 6.20 15.04
CA PRO A 20 1.20 7.46 15.71
C PRO A 20 0.09 7.86 16.69
N PRO A 21 0.43 8.58 17.79
CA PRO A 21 -0.58 9.05 18.72
C PRO A 21 -1.67 9.87 18.04
N ASP A 22 -2.89 9.71 18.49
CA ASP A 22 -4.07 10.41 17.97
C ASP A 22 -4.47 10.07 16.54
N CYS A 23 -3.77 9.13 15.88
CA CYS A 23 -4.09 8.70 14.53
C CYS A 23 -5.02 7.51 14.54
N THR A 24 -5.79 7.39 13.47
CA THR A 24 -6.70 6.26 13.24
C THR A 24 -6.11 5.32 12.21
N ARG A 25 -6.11 4.03 12.53
CA ARG A 25 -5.66 3.01 11.58
C ARG A 25 -6.68 2.85 10.48
N LEU A 26 -6.23 2.91 9.23
CA LEU A 26 -7.07 2.74 8.05
C LEU A 26 -6.93 1.36 7.42
N ALA A 27 -5.76 0.73 7.51
CA ALA A 27 -5.52 -0.54 6.87
C ALA A 27 -4.54 -1.39 7.67
N TYR A 28 -4.68 -2.69 7.53
CA TYR A 28 -3.80 -3.66 8.15
C TYR A 28 -3.69 -4.91 7.27
N SER A 29 -2.69 -5.74 7.55
CA SER A 29 -2.56 -7.05 6.95
C SER A 29 -2.21 -8.07 8.02
N GLU A 30 -2.26 -9.36 7.65
CA GLU A 30 -1.87 -10.43 8.55
C GLU A 30 -0.41 -10.29 8.97
N ALA A 31 0.45 -9.85 8.06
CA ALA A 31 1.88 -9.69 8.34
C ALA A 31 2.19 -8.49 9.21
N THR A 32 1.41 -7.41 9.10
CA THR A 32 1.72 -6.14 9.75
C THR A 32 0.44 -5.49 10.25
N ALA A 33 0.42 -5.15 11.54
CA ALA A 33 -0.76 -4.58 12.20
C ALA A 33 -1.15 -3.21 11.65
N ASN A 34 -0.19 -2.44 11.13
CA ASN A 34 -0.44 -1.08 10.65
C ASN A 34 0.10 -0.92 9.23
N GLN A 35 -0.80 -0.73 8.27
CA GLN A 35 -0.44 -0.52 6.87
C GLN A 35 -0.79 0.89 6.39
N ALA A 36 -1.74 1.54 7.06
CA ALA A 36 -2.12 2.91 6.74
C ALA A 36 -2.80 3.57 7.93
N TYR A 37 -2.65 4.88 8.02
CA TYR A 37 -3.28 5.67 9.07
C TYR A 37 -3.64 7.05 8.57
N ILE A 38 -4.52 7.74 9.33
CA ILE A 38 -4.87 9.14 9.08
C ILE A 38 -4.96 9.87 10.42
N HIS A 39 -4.55 11.12 10.43
CA HIS A 39 -4.76 11.99 11.59
C HIS A 39 -6.15 12.63 11.45
N PRO A 40 -7.00 12.59 12.51
CA PRO A 40 -8.37 13.07 12.39
C PRO A 40 -8.50 14.58 12.23
N GLU A 41 -7.50 15.34 12.65
CA GLU A 41 -7.57 16.81 12.67
C GLU A 41 -6.54 17.49 11.78
N ARG A 42 -5.54 16.79 11.30
CA ARG A 42 -4.46 17.35 10.48
C ARG A 42 -4.46 16.69 9.10
N PRO A 43 -4.02 17.41 8.06
CA PRO A 43 -3.95 16.85 6.72
C PRO A 43 -2.74 15.90 6.59
N VAL A 44 -2.71 14.84 7.38
CA VAL A 44 -1.62 13.88 7.43
C VAL A 44 -2.19 12.47 7.31
N ALA A 45 -1.67 11.71 6.36
CA ALA A 45 -1.95 10.29 6.22
C ALA A 45 -0.67 9.58 5.83
N GLY A 46 -0.52 8.33 6.25
CA GLY A 46 0.63 7.51 5.89
C GLY A 46 0.19 6.16 5.38
N ILE A 47 0.86 5.67 4.36
CA ILE A 47 0.66 4.32 3.84
C ILE A 47 2.02 3.65 3.68
N GLN A 48 2.06 2.33 3.91
CA GLN A 48 3.30 1.56 3.80
C GLN A 48 3.33 0.69 2.55
N PHE A 49 2.18 0.37 1.99
CA PHE A 49 2.10 -0.37 0.74
C PHE A 49 2.29 0.57 -0.46
N HIS A 50 2.44 -0.02 -1.65
CA HIS A 50 2.78 0.73 -2.85
C HIS A 50 1.71 0.61 -3.95
N PRO A 51 0.57 1.30 -3.81
CA PRO A 51 -0.46 1.29 -4.85
C PRO A 51 -0.09 2.15 -6.06
N GLU A 52 0.95 3.00 -5.94
CA GLU A 52 1.40 3.89 -7.01
C GLU A 52 2.28 3.18 -8.04
N TYR A 53 2.73 1.96 -7.76
CA TYR A 53 3.62 1.26 -8.68
C TYR A 53 2.88 0.76 -9.91
N THR A 54 3.46 1.02 -11.08
CA THR A 54 2.97 0.50 -12.34
C THR A 54 3.51 -0.91 -12.58
N LEU A 55 2.94 -1.61 -13.56
CA LEU A 55 3.44 -2.92 -13.96
C LEU A 55 4.92 -2.86 -14.36
N ALA A 56 5.32 -1.82 -15.10
CA ALA A 56 6.70 -1.65 -15.51
C ALA A 56 7.63 -1.50 -14.31
N MET A 57 7.21 -0.74 -13.29
CA MET A 57 8.01 -0.57 -12.06
C MET A 57 8.17 -1.88 -11.30
N VAL A 58 7.10 -2.65 -11.16
CA VAL A 58 7.17 -3.95 -10.47
C VAL A 58 8.09 -4.91 -11.20
N LYS A 59 7.99 -4.97 -12.53
CA LYS A 59 8.88 -5.82 -13.34
C LYS A 59 10.34 -5.39 -13.20
N TYR A 60 10.59 -4.09 -13.16
CA TYR A 60 11.92 -3.56 -12.94
C TYR A 60 12.50 -4.00 -11.58
N PHE A 61 11.73 -3.87 -10.51
CA PHE A 61 12.17 -4.30 -9.18
C PHE A 61 12.43 -5.80 -9.12
N VAL A 62 11.56 -6.60 -9.71
CA VAL A 62 11.75 -8.06 -9.73
C VAL A 62 13.02 -8.43 -10.48
N ARG A 63 13.27 -7.80 -11.63
CA ARG A 63 14.45 -8.08 -12.45
C ARG A 63 15.74 -7.71 -11.72
N ASP A 64 15.79 -6.52 -11.10
CA ASP A 64 17.04 -5.98 -10.57
C ASP A 64 17.29 -6.37 -9.11
N TRP A 65 16.24 -6.62 -8.34
CA TRP A 65 16.35 -6.85 -6.90
C TRP A 65 15.75 -8.17 -6.41
N GLY A 66 15.06 -8.90 -7.29
CA GLY A 66 14.33 -10.11 -6.90
C GLY A 66 15.21 -11.23 -6.35
N HIS A 67 16.50 -11.22 -6.65
CA HIS A 67 17.45 -12.22 -6.16
C HIS A 67 17.97 -11.91 -4.75
N GLU A 68 17.69 -10.73 -4.23
CA GLU A 68 18.21 -10.27 -2.95
C GLU A 68 17.27 -10.48 -1.77
N TRP A 69 15.99 -10.75 -2.04
CA TRP A 69 15.04 -10.91 -0.95
C TRP A 69 14.83 -12.38 -0.60
N GLU A 70 14.54 -12.62 0.67
CA GLU A 70 14.26 -13.94 1.18
C GLU A 70 12.76 -14.22 1.16
N ILE A 71 12.38 -15.41 0.68
CA ILE A 71 10.98 -15.85 0.67
C ILE A 71 10.60 -16.34 2.06
N GLY A 72 9.43 -15.97 2.54
CA GLY A 72 8.93 -16.40 3.84
C GLY A 72 7.40 -16.45 3.85
N PRO A 73 6.79 -16.70 5.02
CA PRO A 73 5.32 -16.81 5.12
C PRO A 73 4.59 -15.58 4.57
N TYR A 74 5.19 -14.39 4.70
CA TYR A 74 4.61 -13.14 4.25
C TYR A 74 5.42 -12.46 3.16
N VAL A 75 6.42 -13.15 2.61
CA VAL A 75 7.30 -12.60 1.56
C VAL A 75 7.20 -13.50 0.34
N ALA A 76 6.54 -13.03 -0.70
CA ALA A 76 6.37 -13.78 -1.93
C ALA A 76 7.64 -13.77 -2.76
N GLY A 77 7.91 -14.87 -3.45
CA GLY A 77 8.98 -14.94 -4.44
C GLY A 77 8.62 -14.19 -5.71
N LYS A 78 9.63 -13.95 -6.56
CA LYS A 78 9.46 -13.17 -7.80
C LYS A 78 8.41 -13.79 -8.73
N GLU A 79 8.34 -15.11 -8.81
CA GLU A 79 7.36 -15.79 -9.66
C GLU A 79 5.94 -15.50 -9.22
N LYS A 80 5.67 -15.52 -7.92
CA LYS A 80 4.34 -15.22 -7.38
C LYS A 80 3.98 -13.76 -7.58
N VAL A 81 4.93 -12.85 -7.39
CA VAL A 81 4.72 -11.42 -7.63
C VAL A 81 4.35 -11.18 -9.08
N LEU A 82 5.10 -11.78 -10.02
CA LEU A 82 4.82 -11.64 -11.46
C LEU A 82 3.50 -12.30 -11.85
N ALA A 83 3.14 -13.43 -11.22
CA ALA A 83 1.88 -14.11 -11.49
C ALA A 83 0.67 -13.27 -11.09
N GLN A 84 0.82 -12.38 -10.11
CA GLN A 84 -0.24 -11.48 -9.65
C GLN A 84 -0.16 -10.10 -10.31
N SER A 85 0.69 -9.91 -11.30
CA SER A 85 0.92 -8.61 -11.93
C SER A 85 -0.29 -8.07 -12.68
N ASP A 86 -1.25 -8.92 -13.05
CA ASP A 86 -2.50 -8.50 -13.68
C ASP A 86 -3.37 -7.65 -12.74
N GLN A 87 -3.11 -7.69 -11.43
CA GLN A 87 -3.83 -6.88 -10.45
C GLN A 87 -3.28 -5.46 -10.30
N ILE A 88 -2.13 -5.16 -10.89
CA ILE A 88 -1.47 -3.86 -10.74
C ILE A 88 -2.28 -2.69 -11.32
N PRO A 89 -2.91 -2.78 -12.50
CA PRO A 89 -3.75 -1.68 -12.98
C PRO A 89 -4.88 -1.35 -12.00
N GLU A 90 -5.51 -2.36 -11.41
CA GLU A 90 -6.55 -2.17 -10.41
C GLU A 90 -6.00 -1.52 -9.14
N THR A 91 -4.82 -1.92 -8.70
CA THR A 91 -4.14 -1.32 -7.56
C THR A 91 -3.83 0.15 -7.81
N TYR A 92 -3.40 0.48 -9.02
CA TYR A 92 -3.11 1.85 -9.40
C TYR A 92 -4.37 2.72 -9.37
N GLU A 93 -5.52 2.17 -9.74
CA GLU A 93 -6.80 2.87 -9.62
C GLU A 93 -7.18 3.12 -8.15
N LEU A 94 -6.80 2.20 -7.26
CA LEU A 94 -7.01 2.41 -5.82
C LEU A 94 -6.24 3.63 -5.32
N MET A 95 -5.07 3.89 -5.86
CA MET A 95 -4.30 5.08 -5.50
C MET A 95 -5.05 6.35 -5.87
N ALA A 96 -5.63 6.40 -7.06
CA ALA A 96 -6.43 7.55 -7.48
C ALA A 96 -7.63 7.77 -6.54
N THR A 97 -8.33 6.71 -6.17
CA THR A 97 -9.45 6.77 -5.23
C THR A 97 -9.00 7.27 -3.86
N LEU A 98 -7.87 6.77 -3.37
CA LEU A 98 -7.31 7.19 -2.09
C LEU A 98 -6.98 8.68 -2.09
N LEU A 99 -6.32 9.16 -3.15
CA LEU A 99 -5.96 10.57 -3.27
C LEU A 99 -7.21 11.47 -3.33
N ASP A 100 -8.23 11.04 -4.07
CA ASP A 100 -9.49 11.79 -4.13
C ASP A 100 -10.17 11.86 -2.76
N ASN A 101 -10.14 10.78 -2.01
CA ASN A 101 -10.73 10.73 -0.68
C ASN A 101 -9.97 11.64 0.29
N MET A 102 -8.64 11.66 0.21
CA MET A 102 -7.81 12.54 1.04
C MET A 102 -8.08 14.00 0.71
N ASP A 103 -8.11 14.34 -0.57
CA ASP A 103 -8.38 15.70 -1.02
C ASP A 103 -9.74 16.18 -0.51
N ARG A 104 -10.76 15.36 -0.65
CA ARG A 104 -12.12 15.67 -0.18
C ARG A 104 -12.16 15.90 1.33
N GLN A 105 -11.54 15.01 2.09
CA GLN A 105 -11.54 15.09 3.54
C GLN A 105 -10.79 16.32 4.04
N PHE A 106 -9.64 16.60 3.47
CA PHE A 106 -8.81 17.73 3.91
C PHE A 106 -9.42 19.07 3.52
N LYS A 107 -10.06 19.16 2.37
CA LYS A 107 -10.80 20.36 1.97
C LYS A 107 -11.97 20.65 2.87
N MET A 108 -12.68 19.62 3.31
CA MET A 108 -13.83 19.79 4.20
C MET A 108 -13.44 20.29 5.61
N LYS A 109 -12.17 20.11 6.01
CA LYS A 109 -11.68 20.54 7.32
C LYS A 109 -11.06 21.92 7.29
N ASN A 110 -10.82 22.45 6.11
CA ASN A 110 -10.29 23.78 5.94
C ASN A 110 -11.45 24.79 5.69
#